data_0d49057efc3523e192099345a593a0ab
#
_entry.id   0d49057efc3523e192099345a593a0ab
#
_cell.length_a   1.000
_cell.length_b   1.000
_cell.length_c   1.000
_cell.angle_alpha   90.00
_cell.angle_beta   90.00
_cell.angle_gamma   90.00
#
_symmetry.space_group_name_H-M   'P 1'
#
loop_
_entity.id
_entity.type
_entity.pdbx_description
1 polymer ?
#
loop_
_entity_poly.entity_id
_entity_poly.type
_entity_poly.pdbx_seq_one_letter_code
_entity_poly.pdbx_strand_id
1 'polypeptide(L)'
;MGAGGAFFFFDIMKAINRIIDTARRAPMRIVLCESEDERVLHAAARATRDGIARIVLVGDIGKTQRAADTASVDLTGMELVDPATSDMTDAFAEMWYSMRARKGMTRAQAGEEMRMPLGFANMMVRLGHADGSVAGAVNTTADVVRMAIQIIGIEPSFQLVSSFFLMMLCEPFHTMKGGLIFSDCALVVDPDAAQLAQIALAAADSAAALLMEPPRVAMLSFSTSGSAKHAAVDKVVEATRLVKEARPQLAIDGDVQLDAAIVSEIAQRKVVHSQVEGHANTLIFPSLDAGNIGYKLAERIGGAKAIGPLLQGLNRPANDLSRGCSADDIYYVIGVTCVQAQAARAKLTGTPPPAMRP
;
A
#
# COMPACT_ATOMS: atom_id res chain seq x y z
N MET A 1 24.49 -9.68 33.27
CA MET A 1 24.23 -9.49 31.81
C MET A 1 22.89 -10.16 31.52
N GLY A 2 21.84 -9.42 31.17
CA GLY A 2 20.57 -10.05 30.83
C GLY A 2 19.28 -9.25 30.92
N ALA A 3 19.32 -7.94 31.09
CA ALA A 3 18.09 -7.12 31.15
C ALA A 3 17.94 -6.08 30.01
N GLY A 4 18.93 -5.92 29.13
CA GLY A 4 18.90 -4.91 28.06
C GLY A 4 18.20 -5.34 26.78
N GLY A 5 18.03 -6.64 26.51
CA GLY A 5 17.51 -7.13 25.23
C GLY A 5 15.98 -7.03 25.09
N ALA A 6 15.22 -7.13 26.17
CA ALA A 6 13.76 -7.14 26.09
C ALA A 6 13.15 -5.74 25.89
N PHE A 7 13.78 -4.69 26.44
CA PHE A 7 13.31 -3.31 26.28
C PHE A 7 13.50 -2.78 24.86
N PHE A 8 14.56 -3.20 24.16
CA PHE A 8 14.84 -2.79 22.77
C PHE A 8 13.89 -3.41 21.75
N PHE A 9 13.42 -4.65 21.95
CA PHE A 9 12.43 -5.30 21.07
C PHE A 9 11.06 -4.61 21.11
N PHE A 10 10.67 -3.99 22.20
CA PHE A 10 9.36 -3.31 22.37
C PHE A 10 9.26 -2.00 21.56
N ASP A 11 10.34 -1.25 21.39
CA ASP A 11 10.34 -0.03 20.56
C ASP A 11 10.40 -0.32 19.06
N ILE A 12 10.97 -1.42 18.68
CA ILE A 12 11.21 -1.87 17.30
C ILE A 12 9.90 -2.09 16.53
N MET A 13 8.83 -2.47 17.21
CA MET A 13 7.56 -2.86 16.59
C MET A 13 6.46 -1.80 16.68
N LYS A 14 6.72 -0.62 17.24
CA LYS A 14 5.65 0.36 17.56
C LYS A 14 4.81 0.76 16.36
N ALA A 15 5.40 1.07 15.20
CA ALA A 15 4.63 1.54 14.05
C ALA A 15 3.82 0.41 13.40
N ILE A 16 4.42 -0.77 13.20
CA ILE A 16 3.66 -1.91 12.65
C ILE A 16 2.62 -2.42 13.64
N ASN A 17 2.94 -2.44 14.94
CA ASN A 17 1.98 -2.81 15.97
C ASN A 17 0.80 -1.83 16.02
N ARG A 18 1.03 -0.51 15.84
CA ARG A 18 -0.06 0.47 15.73
C ARG A 18 -1.00 0.16 14.56
N ILE A 19 -0.45 -0.23 13.39
CA ILE A 19 -1.23 -0.64 12.23
C ILE A 19 -2.06 -1.89 12.57
N ILE A 20 -1.45 -2.91 13.15
CA ILE A 20 -2.12 -4.15 13.56
C ILE A 20 -3.20 -3.87 14.62
N ASP A 21 -2.90 -3.05 15.62
CA ASP A 21 -3.88 -2.67 16.66
C ASP A 21 -5.03 -1.84 16.08
N THR A 22 -4.75 -0.98 15.10
CA THR A 22 -5.78 -0.21 14.40
C THR A 22 -6.67 -1.12 13.56
N ALA A 23 -6.07 -2.05 12.82
CA ALA A 23 -6.81 -3.07 12.07
C ALA A 23 -7.74 -3.87 13.00
N ARG A 24 -7.24 -4.31 14.16
CA ARG A 24 -8.00 -5.09 15.16
C ARG A 24 -9.19 -4.34 15.76
N ARG A 25 -9.11 -3.01 15.89
CA ARG A 25 -10.22 -2.20 16.45
C ARG A 25 -11.48 -2.19 15.59
N ALA A 26 -11.32 -2.31 14.26
CA ALA A 26 -12.41 -2.34 13.30
C ALA A 26 -12.07 -3.29 12.14
N PRO A 27 -12.10 -4.62 12.34
CA PRO A 27 -11.68 -5.58 11.33
C PRO A 27 -12.51 -5.45 10.06
N MET A 28 -11.83 -5.23 8.94
CA MET A 28 -12.44 -5.12 7.61
C MET A 28 -12.45 -6.49 6.91
N ARG A 29 -13.31 -6.63 5.91
CA ARG A 29 -13.43 -7.87 5.12
C ARG A 29 -12.41 -7.83 4.00
N ILE A 30 -11.35 -8.63 4.11
CA ILE A 30 -10.23 -8.68 3.16
C ILE A 30 -10.28 -9.99 2.38
N VAL A 31 -10.24 -9.88 1.05
CA VAL A 31 -10.26 -11.02 0.14
C VAL A 31 -8.84 -11.37 -0.32
N LEU A 32 -8.53 -12.67 -0.32
CA LEU A 32 -7.29 -13.27 -0.78
C LEU A 32 -7.62 -14.27 -1.89
N CYS A 33 -7.05 -14.11 -3.09
CA CYS A 33 -7.43 -14.90 -4.25
C CYS A 33 -6.43 -16.01 -4.64
N GLU A 34 -5.43 -16.24 -3.80
CA GLU A 34 -4.40 -17.26 -4.00
C GLU A 34 -4.49 -18.31 -2.88
N SER A 35 -5.69 -18.85 -2.69
CA SER A 35 -6.09 -19.68 -1.55
C SER A 35 -5.43 -21.07 -1.49
N GLU A 36 -4.68 -21.46 -2.53
CA GLU A 36 -3.91 -22.71 -2.55
C GLU A 36 -2.45 -22.52 -2.12
N ASP A 37 -1.98 -21.25 -1.97
CA ASP A 37 -0.61 -20.95 -1.54
C ASP A 37 -0.48 -21.06 -0.02
N GLU A 38 0.46 -21.90 0.45
CA GLU A 38 0.71 -22.16 1.87
C GLU A 38 0.98 -20.88 2.67
N ARG A 39 1.73 -19.93 2.10
CA ARG A 39 2.07 -18.66 2.76
C ARG A 39 0.81 -17.81 2.98
N VAL A 40 -0.09 -17.80 1.98
CA VAL A 40 -1.37 -17.10 2.04
C VAL A 40 -2.26 -17.74 3.11
N LEU A 41 -2.32 -19.08 3.17
CA LEU A 41 -3.10 -19.80 4.16
C LEU A 41 -2.61 -19.51 5.59
N HIS A 42 -1.30 -19.58 5.84
CA HIS A 42 -0.72 -19.26 7.15
C HIS A 42 -1.00 -17.81 7.57
N ALA A 43 -0.83 -16.85 6.64
CA ALA A 43 -1.12 -15.45 6.90
C ALA A 43 -2.60 -15.20 7.19
N ALA A 44 -3.50 -15.84 6.43
CA ALA A 44 -4.94 -15.77 6.61
C ALA A 44 -5.40 -16.30 7.98
N ALA A 45 -4.89 -17.48 8.35
CA ALA A 45 -5.18 -18.10 9.65
C ALA A 45 -4.70 -17.23 10.81
N ARG A 46 -3.48 -16.68 10.70
CA ARG A 46 -2.95 -15.74 11.69
C ARG A 46 -3.78 -14.46 11.78
N ALA A 47 -4.14 -13.86 10.64
CA ALA A 47 -4.95 -12.64 10.60
C ALA A 47 -6.34 -12.84 11.22
N THR A 48 -6.96 -14.00 10.97
CA THR A 48 -8.25 -14.39 11.56
C THR A 48 -8.14 -14.58 13.06
N ARG A 49 -7.18 -15.38 13.52
CA ARG A 49 -6.90 -15.66 14.94
C ARG A 49 -6.61 -14.38 15.73
N ASP A 50 -5.79 -13.49 15.16
CA ASP A 50 -5.38 -12.24 15.80
C ASP A 50 -6.48 -11.15 15.70
N GLY A 51 -7.57 -11.43 14.97
CA GLY A 51 -8.74 -10.55 14.83
C GLY A 51 -8.47 -9.25 14.05
N ILE A 52 -7.47 -9.24 13.15
CA ILE A 52 -7.11 -8.04 12.40
C ILE A 52 -7.95 -7.85 11.13
N ALA A 53 -8.51 -8.92 10.59
CA ALA A 53 -9.37 -8.88 9.42
C ALA A 53 -10.38 -10.04 9.43
N ARG A 54 -11.50 -9.85 8.74
CA ARG A 54 -12.43 -10.93 8.37
C ARG A 54 -11.99 -11.44 7.00
N ILE A 55 -11.41 -12.63 6.97
CA ILE A 55 -10.78 -13.17 5.77
C ILE A 55 -11.80 -13.89 4.89
N VAL A 56 -11.74 -13.62 3.58
CA VAL A 56 -12.42 -14.36 2.52
C VAL A 56 -11.34 -14.97 1.62
N LEU A 57 -11.31 -16.28 1.53
CA LEU A 57 -10.45 -17.02 0.60
C LEU A 57 -11.23 -17.31 -0.68
N VAL A 58 -10.73 -16.86 -1.83
CA VAL A 58 -11.35 -17.02 -3.13
C VAL A 58 -10.55 -18.00 -3.97
N GLY A 59 -11.20 -19.10 -4.38
CA GLY A 59 -10.60 -20.16 -5.20
C GLY A 59 -11.42 -21.44 -5.13
N ASP A 60 -10.91 -22.52 -5.74
CA ASP A 60 -11.52 -23.86 -5.66
C ASP A 60 -11.50 -24.35 -4.22
N ILE A 61 -12.67 -24.52 -3.64
CA ILE A 61 -12.84 -24.90 -2.22
C ILE A 61 -12.14 -26.24 -1.92
N GLY A 62 -12.26 -27.22 -2.83
CA GLY A 62 -11.67 -28.54 -2.62
C GLY A 62 -10.15 -28.50 -2.67
N LYS A 63 -9.57 -27.68 -3.54
CA LYS A 63 -8.10 -27.49 -3.59
C LYS A 63 -7.61 -26.70 -2.40
N THR A 64 -8.32 -25.63 -2.02
CA THR A 64 -8.00 -24.82 -0.82
C THR A 64 -7.99 -25.69 0.44
N GLN A 65 -8.99 -26.55 0.62
CA GLN A 65 -9.03 -27.45 1.77
C GLN A 65 -7.86 -28.44 1.79
N ARG A 66 -7.53 -29.06 0.65
CA ARG A 66 -6.38 -29.97 0.55
C ARG A 66 -5.05 -29.27 0.82
N ALA A 67 -4.88 -28.02 0.33
CA ALA A 67 -3.71 -27.21 0.60
C ALA A 67 -3.59 -26.87 2.10
N ALA A 68 -4.70 -26.49 2.72
CA ALA A 68 -4.75 -26.20 4.16
C ALA A 68 -4.43 -27.45 5.02
N ASP A 69 -5.00 -28.63 4.66
CA ASP A 69 -4.71 -29.89 5.34
C ASP A 69 -3.21 -30.24 5.23
N THR A 70 -2.62 -30.07 4.03
CA THR A 70 -1.20 -30.30 3.79
C THR A 70 -0.30 -29.37 4.61
N ALA A 71 -0.68 -28.08 4.67
CA ALA A 71 0.04 -27.07 5.44
C ALA A 71 -0.29 -27.08 6.94
N SER A 72 -1.20 -27.95 7.39
CA SER A 72 -1.69 -28.01 8.78
C SER A 72 -2.30 -26.66 9.24
N VAL A 73 -3.05 -26.00 8.37
CA VAL A 73 -3.72 -24.72 8.63
C VAL A 73 -5.20 -24.93 8.89
N ASP A 74 -5.69 -24.42 10.02
CA ASP A 74 -7.11 -24.38 10.35
C ASP A 74 -7.79 -23.21 9.64
N LEU A 75 -8.83 -23.51 8.84
CA LEU A 75 -9.64 -22.54 8.11
C LEU A 75 -10.84 -22.01 8.92
N THR A 76 -10.99 -22.40 10.16
CA THR A 76 -12.11 -21.97 11.02
C THR A 76 -12.15 -20.44 11.15
N GLY A 77 -13.34 -19.87 10.93
CA GLY A 77 -13.56 -18.41 10.99
C GLY A 77 -13.23 -17.67 9.70
N MET A 78 -12.79 -18.36 8.66
CA MET A 78 -12.63 -17.81 7.31
C MET A 78 -13.79 -18.20 6.42
N GLU A 79 -14.15 -17.32 5.50
CA GLU A 79 -15.13 -17.61 4.46
C GLU A 79 -14.42 -18.13 3.21
N LEU A 80 -14.95 -19.19 2.61
CA LEU A 80 -14.45 -19.74 1.35
C LEU A 80 -15.47 -19.48 0.25
N VAL A 81 -15.02 -18.95 -0.88
CA VAL A 81 -15.85 -18.63 -2.05
C VAL A 81 -15.20 -19.21 -3.29
N ASP A 82 -15.92 -20.10 -3.97
CA ASP A 82 -15.49 -20.64 -5.26
C ASP A 82 -16.15 -19.85 -6.40
N PRO A 83 -15.35 -19.13 -7.21
CA PRO A 83 -15.86 -18.40 -8.37
C PRO A 83 -16.59 -19.26 -9.40
N ALA A 84 -16.29 -20.56 -9.46
CA ALA A 84 -16.94 -21.46 -10.42
C ALA A 84 -18.37 -21.83 -10.03
N THR A 85 -18.70 -21.80 -8.73
CA THR A 85 -19.99 -22.25 -8.19
C THR A 85 -20.75 -21.17 -7.43
N SER A 86 -20.15 -19.97 -7.25
CA SER A 86 -20.78 -18.86 -6.53
C SER A 86 -21.99 -18.30 -7.30
N ASP A 87 -23.04 -18.00 -6.58
CA ASP A 87 -24.25 -17.31 -7.08
C ASP A 87 -23.98 -15.86 -7.52
N MET A 88 -22.86 -15.27 -7.10
CA MET A 88 -22.42 -13.93 -7.50
C MET A 88 -21.79 -13.91 -8.91
N THR A 89 -21.32 -15.04 -9.45
CA THR A 89 -20.47 -15.08 -10.64
C THR A 89 -21.15 -14.51 -11.88
N ASP A 90 -22.40 -14.86 -12.12
CA ASP A 90 -23.13 -14.37 -13.30
C ASP A 90 -23.42 -12.86 -13.22
N ALA A 91 -23.76 -12.36 -12.03
CA ALA A 91 -23.92 -10.91 -11.82
C ALA A 91 -22.61 -10.15 -11.98
N PHE A 92 -21.48 -10.71 -11.51
CA PHE A 92 -20.14 -10.14 -11.70
C PHE A 92 -19.73 -10.16 -13.16
N ALA A 93 -20.03 -11.23 -13.90
CA ALA A 93 -19.75 -11.34 -15.33
C ALA A 93 -20.54 -10.30 -16.13
N GLU A 94 -21.81 -10.10 -15.84
CA GLU A 94 -22.60 -9.08 -16.54
C GLU A 94 -22.14 -7.66 -16.20
N MET A 95 -21.79 -7.37 -14.95
CA MET A 95 -21.16 -6.09 -14.56
C MET A 95 -19.86 -5.89 -15.33
N TRP A 96 -18.98 -6.88 -15.37
CA TRP A 96 -17.70 -6.81 -16.07
C TRP A 96 -17.88 -6.61 -17.57
N TYR A 97 -18.80 -7.33 -18.18
CA TYR A 97 -19.18 -7.11 -19.58
C TYR A 97 -19.65 -5.68 -19.82
N SER A 98 -20.56 -5.15 -18.99
CA SER A 98 -21.09 -3.80 -19.15
C SER A 98 -19.98 -2.73 -19.10
N MET A 99 -18.97 -2.92 -18.27
CA MET A 99 -17.82 -2.02 -18.15
C MET A 99 -16.88 -2.07 -19.35
N ARG A 100 -16.80 -3.20 -20.06
CA ARG A 100 -15.78 -3.48 -21.09
C ARG A 100 -16.34 -3.72 -22.48
N ALA A 101 -17.66 -3.81 -22.66
CA ALA A 101 -18.31 -4.07 -23.94
C ALA A 101 -17.85 -3.11 -25.05
N ARG A 102 -17.72 -1.80 -24.73
CA ARG A 102 -17.21 -0.78 -25.67
C ARG A 102 -15.73 -0.97 -26.05
N LYS A 103 -14.98 -1.79 -25.31
CA LYS A 103 -13.60 -2.15 -25.58
C LYS A 103 -13.47 -3.53 -26.23
N GLY A 104 -14.59 -4.10 -26.72
CA GLY A 104 -14.61 -5.35 -27.47
C GLY A 104 -14.74 -6.62 -26.65
N MET A 105 -14.99 -6.54 -25.34
CA MET A 105 -15.22 -7.72 -24.49
C MET A 105 -16.54 -8.40 -24.88
N THR A 106 -16.54 -9.72 -24.95
CA THR A 106 -17.75 -10.54 -25.10
C THR A 106 -18.26 -11.02 -23.74
N ARG A 107 -19.54 -11.41 -23.67
CA ARG A 107 -20.11 -12.01 -22.44
C ARG A 107 -19.40 -13.31 -22.04
N ALA A 108 -19.00 -14.12 -23.02
CA ALA A 108 -18.25 -15.35 -22.77
C ALA A 108 -16.91 -15.05 -22.08
N GLN A 109 -16.14 -14.10 -22.61
CA GLN A 109 -14.87 -13.66 -21.99
C GLN A 109 -15.07 -13.09 -20.59
N ALA A 110 -16.11 -12.26 -20.39
CA ALA A 110 -16.43 -11.73 -19.06
C ALA A 110 -16.77 -12.85 -18.06
N GLY A 111 -17.51 -13.87 -18.52
CA GLY A 111 -17.82 -15.05 -17.70
C GLY A 111 -16.58 -15.86 -17.34
N GLU A 112 -15.66 -16.05 -18.30
CA GLU A 112 -14.39 -16.75 -18.06
C GLU A 112 -13.50 -15.98 -17.06
N GLU A 113 -13.33 -14.66 -17.23
CA GLU A 113 -12.53 -13.84 -16.33
C GLU A 113 -13.10 -13.76 -14.91
N MET A 114 -14.43 -13.75 -14.75
CA MET A 114 -15.07 -13.73 -13.43
C MET A 114 -15.05 -15.10 -12.72
N ARG A 115 -14.78 -16.19 -13.44
CA ARG A 115 -14.46 -17.49 -12.83
C ARG A 115 -13.03 -17.61 -12.36
N MET A 116 -12.15 -16.66 -12.74
CA MET A 116 -10.78 -16.61 -12.23
C MET A 116 -10.73 -15.87 -10.90
N PRO A 117 -10.03 -16.42 -9.88
CA PRO A 117 -10.02 -15.88 -8.52
C PRO A 117 -9.63 -14.40 -8.42
N LEU A 118 -8.64 -13.94 -9.20
CA LEU A 118 -8.17 -12.56 -9.17
C LEU A 118 -9.24 -11.57 -9.67
N GLY A 119 -9.92 -11.87 -10.77
CA GLY A 119 -11.01 -11.05 -11.30
C GLY A 119 -12.19 -10.99 -10.35
N PHE A 120 -12.61 -12.14 -9.85
CA PHE A 120 -13.69 -12.26 -8.89
C PHE A 120 -13.44 -11.49 -7.59
N ALA A 121 -12.23 -11.63 -7.00
CA ALA A 121 -11.84 -10.92 -5.79
C ALA A 121 -11.89 -9.39 -5.96
N ASN A 122 -11.36 -8.87 -7.08
CA ASN A 122 -11.44 -7.43 -7.37
C ASN A 122 -12.90 -6.96 -7.59
N MET A 123 -13.78 -7.81 -8.17
CA MET A 123 -15.19 -7.48 -8.33
C MET A 123 -15.93 -7.49 -6.98
N MET A 124 -15.60 -8.40 -6.06
CA MET A 124 -16.09 -8.33 -4.67
C MET A 124 -15.75 -6.99 -4.02
N VAL A 125 -14.52 -6.50 -4.17
CA VAL A 125 -14.10 -5.21 -3.64
C VAL A 125 -14.88 -4.08 -4.30
N ARG A 126 -14.97 -4.06 -5.63
CA ARG A 126 -15.71 -3.02 -6.36
C ARG A 126 -17.15 -2.88 -5.90
N LEU A 127 -17.85 -4.00 -5.73
CA LEU A 127 -19.28 -4.02 -5.40
C LEU A 127 -19.56 -3.96 -3.89
N GLY A 128 -18.52 -3.93 -3.05
CA GLY A 128 -18.65 -3.80 -1.60
C GLY A 128 -18.93 -5.10 -0.87
N HIS A 129 -18.75 -6.25 -1.54
CA HIS A 129 -18.75 -7.57 -0.89
C HIS A 129 -17.48 -7.82 -0.10
N ALA A 130 -16.40 -7.07 -0.37
CA ALA A 130 -15.20 -6.99 0.43
C ALA A 130 -14.72 -5.54 0.53
N ASP A 131 -13.93 -5.22 1.56
CA ASP A 131 -13.43 -3.87 1.81
C ASP A 131 -12.06 -3.62 1.15
N GLY A 132 -11.33 -4.69 0.86
CA GLY A 132 -10.03 -4.65 0.17
C GLY A 132 -9.56 -6.02 -0.26
N SER A 133 -8.54 -6.06 -1.14
CA SER A 133 -7.94 -7.30 -1.64
C SER A 133 -6.41 -7.31 -1.48
N VAL A 134 -5.85 -8.52 -1.34
CA VAL A 134 -4.41 -8.76 -1.36
C VAL A 134 -4.14 -9.93 -2.29
N ALA A 135 -3.23 -9.76 -3.25
CA ALA A 135 -2.84 -10.75 -4.24
C ALA A 135 -1.38 -10.55 -4.65
N GLY A 136 -0.77 -11.46 -5.40
CA GLY A 136 0.58 -11.33 -5.96
C GLY A 136 1.60 -12.34 -5.40
N ALA A 137 1.21 -13.19 -4.46
CA ALA A 137 2.07 -14.29 -4.02
C ALA A 137 2.33 -15.31 -5.16
N VAL A 138 1.37 -15.44 -6.08
CA VAL A 138 1.42 -16.32 -7.26
C VAL A 138 1.23 -15.52 -8.56
N ASN A 139 0.24 -14.64 -8.61
CA ASN A 139 -0.02 -13.77 -9.76
C ASN A 139 1.14 -12.79 -10.01
N THR A 140 1.31 -12.35 -11.24
CA THR A 140 2.29 -11.30 -11.56
C THR A 140 1.80 -9.93 -11.09
N THR A 141 2.71 -9.05 -10.68
CA THR A 141 2.39 -7.63 -10.37
C THR A 141 1.61 -6.96 -11.50
N ALA A 142 1.97 -7.23 -12.75
CA ALA A 142 1.28 -6.66 -13.92
C ALA A 142 -0.19 -7.10 -13.97
N ASP A 143 -0.51 -8.35 -13.65
CA ASP A 143 -1.87 -8.85 -13.66
C ASP A 143 -2.67 -8.29 -12.47
N VAL A 144 -2.08 -8.28 -11.27
CA VAL A 144 -2.73 -7.72 -10.07
C VAL A 144 -3.08 -6.25 -10.28
N VAL A 145 -2.11 -5.43 -10.69
CA VAL A 145 -2.30 -3.99 -10.92
C VAL A 145 -3.30 -3.74 -12.05
N ARG A 146 -3.17 -4.48 -13.17
CA ARG A 146 -4.10 -4.34 -14.31
C ARG A 146 -5.53 -4.62 -13.89
N MET A 147 -5.79 -5.73 -13.19
CA MET A 147 -7.13 -6.11 -12.75
C MET A 147 -7.68 -5.12 -11.71
N ALA A 148 -6.86 -4.66 -10.77
CA ALA A 148 -7.27 -3.64 -9.81
C ALA A 148 -7.69 -2.34 -10.49
N ILE A 149 -6.87 -1.81 -11.41
CA ILE A 149 -7.20 -0.58 -12.16
C ILE A 149 -8.46 -0.76 -13.01
N GLN A 150 -8.61 -1.91 -13.69
CA GLN A 150 -9.70 -2.13 -14.63
C GLN A 150 -11.03 -2.41 -13.93
N ILE A 151 -11.02 -3.09 -12.80
CA ILE A 151 -12.24 -3.48 -12.07
C ILE A 151 -12.55 -2.47 -10.96
N ILE A 152 -11.63 -2.23 -10.03
CA ILE A 152 -11.87 -1.33 -8.90
C ILE A 152 -11.91 0.13 -9.38
N GLY A 153 -10.98 0.48 -10.28
CA GLY A 153 -10.87 1.82 -10.86
C GLY A 153 -10.03 2.77 -10.02
N ILE A 154 -9.68 3.88 -10.64
CA ILE A 154 -8.91 4.98 -10.02
C ILE A 154 -9.88 5.85 -9.20
N GLU A 155 -9.47 6.28 -8.03
CA GLU A 155 -10.23 7.25 -7.21
C GLU A 155 -10.37 8.58 -8.01
N PRO A 156 -11.57 9.19 -8.07
CA PRO A 156 -11.81 10.36 -8.92
C PRO A 156 -10.92 11.58 -8.66
N SER A 157 -10.35 11.70 -7.47
CA SER A 157 -9.40 12.77 -7.13
C SER A 157 -7.98 12.54 -7.68
N PHE A 158 -7.69 11.35 -8.20
CA PHE A 158 -6.41 10.99 -8.79
C PHE A 158 -6.53 10.64 -10.27
N GLN A 159 -5.44 10.78 -11.02
CA GLN A 159 -5.38 10.46 -12.45
C GLN A 159 -4.61 9.17 -12.73
N LEU A 160 -3.88 8.67 -11.74
CA LEU A 160 -3.07 7.46 -11.86
C LEU A 160 -3.07 6.67 -10.55
N VAL A 161 -2.74 5.39 -10.68
CA VAL A 161 -2.37 4.52 -9.56
C VAL A 161 -0.86 4.53 -9.44
N SER A 162 -0.36 4.66 -8.23
CA SER A 162 1.06 4.59 -7.90
C SER A 162 1.30 3.61 -6.76
N SER A 163 2.56 3.39 -6.44
CA SER A 163 2.94 2.48 -5.37
C SER A 163 3.66 3.21 -4.25
N PHE A 164 3.72 2.57 -3.10
CA PHE A 164 4.62 2.97 -2.03
C PHE A 164 5.12 1.76 -1.24
N PHE A 165 6.23 1.94 -0.55
CA PHE A 165 6.69 1.05 0.50
C PHE A 165 6.56 1.72 1.85
N LEU A 166 6.07 1.00 2.83
CA LEU A 166 6.19 1.36 4.23
C LEU A 166 7.54 0.83 4.73
N MET A 167 8.50 1.74 4.89
CA MET A 167 9.85 1.42 5.34
C MET A 167 9.93 1.56 6.86
N MET A 168 10.20 0.45 7.56
CA MET A 168 10.28 0.41 9.01
C MET A 168 11.74 0.49 9.46
N LEU A 169 12.08 1.55 10.19
CA LEU A 169 13.40 1.79 10.75
C LEU A 169 13.45 1.25 12.18
N CYS A 170 13.80 -0.02 12.30
CA CYS A 170 13.65 -0.78 13.53
C CYS A 170 14.97 -1.10 14.23
N GLU A 171 16.09 -1.09 13.49
CA GLU A 171 17.38 -1.52 14.03
C GLU A 171 17.94 -0.54 15.08
N PRO A 172 18.68 -1.00 16.10
CA PRO A 172 19.23 -0.15 17.15
C PRO A 172 20.09 1.00 16.65
N PHE A 173 20.79 0.82 15.52
CA PHE A 173 21.66 1.82 14.92
C PHE A 173 20.93 2.89 14.12
N HIS A 174 19.65 2.70 13.78
CA HIS A 174 18.88 3.74 13.12
C HIS A 174 18.72 4.96 14.04
N THR A 175 19.12 6.14 13.57
CA THR A 175 18.92 7.41 14.28
C THR A 175 17.46 7.86 14.20
N MET A 176 16.83 7.66 13.07
CA MET A 176 15.37 7.79 12.91
C MET A 176 14.68 6.50 13.35
N LYS A 177 13.53 6.63 13.98
CA LYS A 177 12.72 5.49 14.41
C LYS A 177 11.29 5.61 13.85
N GLY A 178 10.66 4.47 13.59
CA GLY A 178 9.29 4.42 13.12
C GLY A 178 9.16 4.07 11.65
N GLY A 179 8.10 4.55 11.01
CA GLY A 179 7.80 4.27 9.61
C GLY A 179 8.04 5.47 8.70
N LEU A 180 8.50 5.21 7.49
CA LEU A 180 8.58 6.17 6.39
C LEU A 180 7.80 5.65 5.19
N ILE A 181 7.18 6.53 4.43
CA ILE A 181 6.60 6.22 3.13
C ILE A 181 7.62 6.57 2.03
N PHE A 182 7.97 5.57 1.22
CA PHE A 182 8.79 5.75 0.01
C PHE A 182 7.90 5.56 -1.23
N SER A 183 7.78 6.55 -2.11
CA SER A 183 6.88 6.55 -3.27
C SER A 183 7.41 7.37 -4.46
N ASP A 184 7.22 6.98 -5.72
CA ASP A 184 6.86 5.66 -6.21
C ASP A 184 8.12 4.79 -6.31
N CYS A 185 8.00 3.51 -6.00
CA CYS A 185 9.15 2.61 -6.01
C CYS A 185 8.92 1.33 -6.85
N ALA A 186 7.72 1.11 -7.42
CA ALA A 186 7.41 -0.14 -8.10
C ALA A 186 6.51 -0.03 -9.35
N LEU A 187 5.94 1.13 -9.68
CA LEU A 187 4.90 1.20 -10.71
C LEU A 187 5.13 2.26 -11.79
N VAL A 188 5.33 3.52 -11.43
CA VAL A 188 5.41 4.65 -12.39
C VAL A 188 6.86 4.91 -12.76
N VAL A 189 7.21 4.63 -14.03
CA VAL A 189 8.61 4.61 -14.47
C VAL A 189 9.24 6.00 -14.48
N ASP A 190 8.66 6.93 -15.22
CA ASP A 190 9.15 8.32 -15.34
C ASP A 190 7.94 9.27 -15.28
N PRO A 191 7.49 9.66 -14.08
CA PRO A 191 6.36 10.57 -13.95
C PRO A 191 6.73 11.97 -14.45
N ASP A 192 5.81 12.63 -15.17
CA ASP A 192 5.90 14.07 -15.38
C ASP A 192 5.58 14.85 -14.08
N ALA A 193 5.66 16.19 -14.13
CA ALA A 193 5.46 17.01 -12.94
C ALA A 193 4.04 16.87 -12.34
N ALA A 194 3.02 16.75 -13.19
CA ALA A 194 1.64 16.57 -12.74
C ALA A 194 1.43 15.19 -12.11
N GLN A 195 1.96 14.15 -12.72
CA GLN A 195 1.94 12.78 -12.21
C GLN A 195 2.71 12.68 -10.88
N LEU A 196 3.88 13.31 -10.78
CA LEU A 196 4.69 13.32 -9.55
C LEU A 196 3.96 14.05 -8.41
N ALA A 197 3.25 15.13 -8.72
CA ALA A 197 2.39 15.81 -7.75
C ALA A 197 1.24 14.91 -7.27
N GLN A 198 0.61 14.15 -8.16
CA GLN A 198 -0.44 13.18 -7.80
C GLN A 198 0.11 12.06 -6.92
N ILE A 199 1.31 11.55 -7.21
CA ILE A 199 2.01 10.55 -6.38
C ILE A 199 2.23 11.11 -4.97
N ALA A 200 2.69 12.36 -4.86
CA ALA A 200 2.94 13.00 -3.57
C ALA A 200 1.66 13.18 -2.73
N LEU A 201 0.56 13.61 -3.36
CA LEU A 201 -0.74 13.76 -2.69
C LEU A 201 -1.28 12.42 -2.19
N ALA A 202 -1.20 11.37 -3.01
CA ALA A 202 -1.63 10.03 -2.62
C ALA A 202 -0.74 9.45 -1.51
N ALA A 203 0.58 9.67 -1.57
CA ALA A 203 1.52 9.24 -0.55
C ALA A 203 1.31 9.98 0.79
N ALA A 204 0.94 11.26 0.75
CA ALA A 204 0.57 12.01 1.95
C ALA A 204 -0.69 11.45 2.61
N ASP A 205 -1.71 11.05 1.83
CA ASP A 205 -2.91 10.39 2.36
C ASP A 205 -2.56 9.03 2.97
N SER A 206 -1.69 8.25 2.31
CA SER A 206 -1.19 6.96 2.80
C SER A 206 -0.40 7.12 4.10
N ALA A 207 0.46 8.15 4.20
CA ALA A 207 1.21 8.47 5.41
C ALA A 207 0.28 8.83 6.58
N ALA A 208 -0.69 9.71 6.36
CA ALA A 208 -1.67 10.09 7.37
C ALA A 208 -2.44 8.88 7.92
N ALA A 209 -2.84 7.95 7.04
CA ALA A 209 -3.60 6.76 7.43
C ALA A 209 -2.73 5.73 8.18
N LEU A 210 -1.49 5.48 7.72
CA LEU A 210 -0.67 4.37 8.19
C LEU A 210 0.33 4.76 9.28
N LEU A 211 0.94 5.94 9.20
CA LEU A 211 1.88 6.41 10.21
C LEU A 211 1.15 7.02 11.41
N MET A 212 -0.12 7.45 11.21
CA MET A 212 -0.93 8.11 12.25
C MET A 212 -0.24 9.38 12.78
N GLU A 213 0.48 10.05 11.90
CA GLU A 213 1.19 11.31 12.12
C GLU A 213 0.89 12.26 10.97
N PRO A 214 0.98 13.58 11.18
CA PRO A 214 0.87 14.52 10.06
C PRO A 214 1.91 14.20 8.98
N PRO A 215 1.50 14.11 7.70
CA PRO A 215 2.44 13.89 6.61
C PRO A 215 3.40 15.08 6.48
N ARG A 216 4.68 14.80 6.39
CA ARG A 216 5.76 15.73 6.08
C ARG A 216 6.47 15.22 4.84
N VAL A 217 6.18 15.86 3.70
CA VAL A 217 6.54 15.37 2.37
C VAL A 217 7.86 15.99 1.90
N ALA A 218 8.77 15.18 1.41
CA ALA A 218 9.97 15.63 0.72
C ALA A 218 9.96 15.17 -0.74
N MET A 219 9.96 16.13 -1.66
CA MET A 219 10.09 15.90 -3.10
C MET A 219 11.59 15.79 -3.44
N LEU A 220 12.07 14.55 -3.59
CA LEU A 220 13.51 14.27 -3.67
C LEU A 220 14.11 14.65 -5.01
N SER A 221 15.33 15.18 -4.93
CA SER A 221 16.16 15.56 -6.06
C SER A 221 17.64 15.44 -5.69
N PHE A 222 18.52 15.47 -6.67
CA PHE A 222 19.95 15.70 -6.45
C PHE A 222 20.29 17.19 -6.18
N SER A 223 19.31 18.08 -6.30
CA SER A 223 19.37 19.52 -6.01
C SER A 223 18.66 19.82 -4.69
N THR A 224 19.03 20.92 -4.04
CA THR A 224 18.32 21.49 -2.89
C THR A 224 18.17 22.98 -3.09
N SER A 225 16.92 23.50 -3.07
CA SER A 225 16.57 24.91 -3.20
C SER A 225 17.25 25.59 -4.41
N GLY A 226 17.22 24.91 -5.58
CA GLY A 226 17.74 25.43 -6.84
C GLY A 226 19.28 25.38 -6.95
N SER A 227 19.97 24.55 -6.16
CA SER A 227 21.44 24.44 -6.23
C SER A 227 21.96 23.89 -7.56
N ALA A 228 21.11 23.27 -8.38
CA ALA A 228 21.43 22.81 -9.72
C ALA A 228 20.33 23.20 -10.73
N LYS A 229 20.73 23.38 -12.00
CA LYS A 229 19.82 23.68 -13.12
C LYS A 229 19.77 22.49 -14.07
N HIS A 230 18.64 21.79 -14.11
CA HIS A 230 18.42 20.63 -14.98
C HIS A 230 16.94 20.34 -15.11
N ALA A 231 16.47 19.83 -16.23
CA ALA A 231 15.05 19.48 -16.45
C ALA A 231 14.47 18.54 -15.38
N ALA A 232 15.28 17.61 -14.86
CA ALA A 232 14.86 16.74 -13.77
C ALA A 232 14.62 17.50 -12.45
N VAL A 233 15.33 18.62 -12.21
CA VAL A 233 15.09 19.51 -11.06
C VAL A 233 13.84 20.34 -11.31
N ASP A 234 13.70 20.92 -12.51
CA ASP A 234 12.54 21.72 -12.89
C ASP A 234 11.23 20.91 -12.75
N LYS A 235 11.26 19.60 -13.11
CA LYS A 235 10.15 18.68 -12.89
C LYS A 235 9.74 18.60 -11.41
N VAL A 236 10.70 18.45 -10.51
CA VAL A 236 10.44 18.33 -9.07
C VAL A 236 9.95 19.65 -8.47
N VAL A 237 10.52 20.78 -8.88
CA VAL A 237 10.09 22.13 -8.49
C VAL A 237 8.64 22.38 -8.91
N GLU A 238 8.31 22.08 -10.15
CA GLU A 238 6.95 22.25 -10.67
C GLU A 238 5.95 21.30 -9.97
N ALA A 239 6.32 20.04 -9.73
CA ALA A 239 5.49 19.11 -8.97
C ALA A 239 5.24 19.61 -7.54
N THR A 240 6.25 20.15 -6.88
CA THR A 240 6.12 20.76 -5.54
C THR A 240 5.17 21.94 -5.54
N ARG A 241 5.25 22.81 -6.56
CA ARG A 241 4.34 23.94 -6.72
C ARG A 241 2.88 23.47 -6.86
N LEU A 242 2.65 22.47 -7.71
CA LEU A 242 1.33 21.88 -7.93
C LEU A 242 0.73 21.28 -6.65
N VAL A 243 1.54 20.60 -5.84
CA VAL A 243 1.09 20.06 -4.54
C VAL A 243 0.72 21.18 -3.58
N LYS A 244 1.52 22.24 -3.48
CA LYS A 244 1.24 23.40 -2.62
C LYS A 244 -0.04 24.12 -3.02
N GLU A 245 -0.33 24.20 -4.31
CA GLU A 245 -1.60 24.78 -4.81
C GLU A 245 -2.80 23.88 -4.49
N ALA A 246 -2.67 22.57 -4.71
CA ALA A 246 -3.75 21.62 -4.45
C ALA A 246 -4.04 21.43 -2.95
N ARG A 247 -3.01 21.50 -2.11
CA ARG A 247 -3.11 21.25 -0.66
C ARG A 247 -2.20 22.20 0.13
N PRO A 248 -2.59 23.49 0.30
CA PRO A 248 -1.76 24.53 0.93
C PRO A 248 -1.34 24.25 2.37
N GLN A 249 -2.08 23.36 3.07
CA GLN A 249 -1.81 22.99 4.48
C GLN A 249 -0.80 21.85 4.62
N LEU A 250 -0.42 21.19 3.53
CA LEU A 250 0.52 20.07 3.57
C LEU A 250 1.95 20.58 3.76
N ALA A 251 2.61 20.14 4.82
CA ALA A 251 4.04 20.40 5.00
C ALA A 251 4.83 19.68 3.90
N ILE A 252 5.45 20.45 3.00
CA ILE A 252 6.18 19.92 1.85
C ILE A 252 7.39 20.78 1.49
N ASP A 253 8.54 20.14 1.33
CA ASP A 253 9.75 20.71 0.77
C ASP A 253 10.11 20.03 -0.57
N GLY A 254 10.70 20.77 -1.48
CA GLY A 254 11.21 20.32 -2.78
C GLY A 254 11.59 21.51 -3.66
N ASP A 255 12.61 21.39 -4.51
CA ASP A 255 13.55 20.27 -4.65
C ASP A 255 14.46 20.13 -3.41
N VAL A 256 14.62 18.89 -2.92
CA VAL A 256 15.43 18.66 -1.73
C VAL A 256 16.22 17.35 -1.83
N GLN A 257 17.50 17.38 -1.41
CA GLN A 257 18.32 16.16 -1.29
C GLN A 257 17.88 15.35 -0.06
N LEU A 258 18.07 14.02 -0.11
CA LEU A 258 17.66 13.11 0.95
C LEU A 258 18.20 13.49 2.33
N ASP A 259 19.49 13.86 2.42
CA ASP A 259 20.12 14.29 3.67
C ASP A 259 19.44 15.52 4.29
N ALA A 260 19.10 16.50 3.46
CA ALA A 260 18.37 17.69 3.90
C ALA A 260 16.89 17.40 4.23
N ALA A 261 16.29 16.36 3.63
CA ALA A 261 14.93 15.97 3.92
C ALA A 261 14.76 15.32 5.30
N ILE A 262 15.79 14.62 5.82
CA ILE A 262 15.69 13.78 7.02
C ILE A 262 16.67 14.15 8.16
N VAL A 263 17.53 15.16 7.96
CA VAL A 263 18.49 15.62 8.98
C VAL A 263 18.33 17.11 9.21
N SER A 264 17.86 17.49 10.39
CA SER A 264 17.50 18.88 10.72
C SER A 264 18.64 19.88 10.57
N GLU A 265 19.87 19.53 11.02
CA GLU A 265 21.02 20.43 10.88
C GLU A 265 21.40 20.69 9.41
N ILE A 266 21.14 19.70 8.52
CA ILE A 266 21.38 19.87 7.09
C ILE A 266 20.26 20.70 6.47
N ALA A 267 19.00 20.44 6.84
CA ALA A 267 17.84 21.22 6.41
C ALA A 267 18.04 22.71 6.72
N GLN A 268 18.40 23.06 7.95
CA GLN A 268 18.62 24.44 8.40
C GLN A 268 19.69 25.17 7.58
N ARG A 269 20.68 24.46 7.06
CA ARG A 269 21.78 25.05 6.27
C ARG A 269 21.45 25.16 4.78
N LYS A 270 20.66 24.23 4.24
CA LYS A 270 20.48 24.08 2.79
C LYS A 270 19.09 24.47 2.29
N VAL A 271 18.03 24.33 3.11
CA VAL A 271 16.65 24.52 2.65
C VAL A 271 16.14 25.90 3.06
N VAL A 272 15.80 26.70 2.08
CA VAL A 272 15.25 28.06 2.32
C VAL A 272 13.76 27.93 2.68
N HIS A 273 13.36 28.43 3.84
CA HIS A 273 11.97 28.37 4.35
C HIS A 273 11.39 26.97 4.39
N SER A 274 12.14 26.01 4.94
CA SER A 274 11.69 24.63 5.11
C SER A 274 10.41 24.55 5.95
N GLN A 275 9.42 23.77 5.46
CA GLN A 275 8.22 23.38 6.20
C GLN A 275 8.34 22.01 6.84
N VAL A 276 9.30 21.21 6.39
CA VAL A 276 9.55 19.83 6.84
C VAL A 276 10.69 19.79 7.88
N GLU A 277 11.60 20.78 7.85
CA GLU A 277 12.68 21.00 8.83
C GLU A 277 13.59 19.78 9.06
N GLY A 278 13.78 18.96 8.00
CA GLY A 278 14.59 17.74 8.11
C GLY A 278 13.88 16.58 8.83
N HIS A 279 12.56 16.62 8.95
CA HIS A 279 11.73 15.61 9.60
C HIS A 279 10.74 14.95 8.64
N ALA A 280 11.12 14.75 7.37
CA ALA A 280 10.26 14.09 6.40
C ALA A 280 9.91 12.66 6.86
N ASN A 281 8.62 12.31 6.75
CA ASN A 281 8.13 10.94 6.92
C ASN A 281 7.57 10.36 5.61
N THR A 282 7.57 11.16 4.54
CA THR A 282 7.07 10.78 3.22
C THR A 282 8.07 11.27 2.17
N LEU A 283 8.75 10.32 1.51
CA LEU A 283 9.80 10.58 0.54
C LEU A 283 9.29 10.25 -0.86
N ILE A 284 9.27 11.25 -1.75
CA ILE A 284 8.80 11.12 -3.12
C ILE A 284 10.00 11.10 -4.06
N PHE A 285 10.16 9.99 -4.77
CA PHE A 285 11.27 9.78 -5.68
C PHE A 285 10.94 10.29 -7.09
N PRO A 286 11.89 10.95 -7.78
CA PRO A 286 11.63 11.59 -9.07
C PRO A 286 11.45 10.61 -10.23
N SER A 287 11.82 9.35 -10.07
CA SER A 287 11.69 8.28 -11.05
C SER A 287 11.68 6.91 -10.37
N LEU A 288 11.23 5.89 -11.10
CA LEU A 288 11.21 4.51 -10.62
C LEU A 288 12.62 4.00 -10.29
N ASP A 289 13.63 4.33 -11.09
CA ASP A 289 15.02 3.93 -10.81
C ASP A 289 15.48 4.45 -9.46
N ALA A 290 15.25 5.74 -9.18
CA ALA A 290 15.61 6.32 -7.89
C ALA A 290 14.87 5.67 -6.72
N GLY A 291 13.56 5.45 -6.85
CA GLY A 291 12.74 4.84 -5.81
C GLY A 291 13.07 3.36 -5.58
N ASN A 292 13.18 2.59 -6.67
CA ASN A 292 13.45 1.16 -6.62
C ASN A 292 14.85 0.84 -6.07
N ILE A 293 15.86 1.57 -6.51
CA ILE A 293 17.22 1.44 -5.97
C ILE A 293 17.24 1.92 -4.51
N GLY A 294 16.60 3.07 -4.22
CA GLY A 294 16.58 3.68 -2.89
C GLY A 294 15.99 2.77 -1.81
N TYR A 295 14.79 2.17 -2.05
CA TYR A 295 14.21 1.30 -1.04
C TYR A 295 15.02 0.02 -0.83
N LYS A 296 15.59 -0.57 -1.91
CA LYS A 296 16.44 -1.76 -1.80
C LYS A 296 17.74 -1.49 -1.05
N LEU A 297 18.35 -0.32 -1.27
CA LEU A 297 19.53 0.09 -0.48
C LEU A 297 19.17 0.24 1.00
N ALA A 298 18.06 0.91 1.30
CA ALA A 298 17.57 1.06 2.68
C ALA A 298 17.28 -0.29 3.33
N GLU A 299 16.65 -1.22 2.59
CA GLU A 299 16.31 -2.55 3.08
C GLU A 299 17.58 -3.44 3.25
N ARG A 300 18.35 -3.63 2.17
CA ARG A 300 19.42 -4.64 2.13
C ARG A 300 20.70 -4.19 2.82
N ILE A 301 21.01 -2.91 2.79
CA ILE A 301 22.23 -2.33 3.39
C ILE A 301 21.88 -1.60 4.68
N GLY A 302 20.80 -0.80 4.68
CA GLY A 302 20.38 0.00 5.82
C GLY A 302 19.63 -0.78 6.89
N GLY A 303 19.24 -2.05 6.66
CA GLY A 303 18.52 -2.86 7.64
C GLY A 303 17.06 -2.45 7.88
N ALA A 304 16.49 -1.58 7.03
CA ALA A 304 15.08 -1.27 7.12
C ALA A 304 14.23 -2.46 6.69
N LYS A 305 13.06 -2.66 7.33
CA LYS A 305 12.08 -3.63 6.84
C LYS A 305 11.14 -2.93 5.85
N ALA A 306 11.10 -3.40 4.60
CA ALA A 306 10.21 -2.90 3.57
C ALA A 306 8.90 -3.72 3.55
N ILE A 307 7.75 -3.05 3.70
CA ILE A 307 6.42 -3.64 3.56
C ILE A 307 5.79 -3.07 2.29
N GLY A 308 5.55 -3.92 1.30
CA GLY A 308 5.03 -3.52 -0.01
C GLY A 308 5.52 -4.42 -1.15
N PRO A 309 5.26 -4.01 -2.43
CA PRO A 309 4.67 -2.72 -2.80
C PRO A 309 3.18 -2.63 -2.44
N LEU A 310 2.77 -1.47 -1.97
CA LEU A 310 1.39 -1.15 -1.64
C LEU A 310 0.84 -0.17 -2.68
N LEU A 311 -0.43 -0.34 -3.08
CA LEU A 311 -1.04 0.52 -4.11
C LEU A 311 -1.79 1.68 -3.46
N GLN A 312 -1.79 2.82 -4.16
CA GLN A 312 -2.52 4.04 -3.80
C GLN A 312 -3.15 4.69 -5.03
N GLY A 313 -4.20 5.49 -4.82
CA GLY A 313 -4.96 6.10 -5.90
C GLY A 313 -6.08 5.23 -6.49
N LEU A 314 -6.36 4.05 -5.90
CA LEU A 314 -7.52 3.22 -6.24
C LEU A 314 -8.78 3.65 -5.46
N ASN A 315 -9.96 3.44 -6.04
CA ASN A 315 -11.25 3.70 -5.38
C ASN A 315 -11.42 2.93 -4.07
N ARG A 316 -10.85 1.73 -3.99
CA ARG A 316 -10.83 0.87 -2.80
C ARG A 316 -9.48 0.16 -2.73
N PRO A 317 -9.01 -0.22 -1.54
CA PRO A 317 -7.71 -0.87 -1.38
C PRO A 317 -7.61 -2.19 -2.13
N ALA A 318 -6.54 -2.32 -2.89
CA ALA A 318 -6.08 -3.59 -3.45
C ALA A 318 -4.56 -3.54 -3.46
N ASN A 319 -3.91 -4.49 -2.81
CA ASN A 319 -2.46 -4.49 -2.69
C ASN A 319 -1.83 -5.68 -3.40
N ASP A 320 -0.66 -5.42 -3.97
CA ASP A 320 0.19 -6.41 -4.62
C ASP A 320 1.22 -6.97 -3.64
N LEU A 321 1.60 -8.21 -3.85
CA LEU A 321 2.63 -8.90 -3.10
C LEU A 321 3.82 -9.21 -4.03
N SER A 322 5.01 -9.26 -3.47
CA SER A 322 6.13 -9.90 -4.18
C SER A 322 5.93 -11.42 -4.21
N ARG A 323 6.21 -12.07 -5.32
CA ARG A 323 6.21 -13.54 -5.40
C ARG A 323 7.20 -14.20 -4.42
N GLY A 324 8.20 -13.44 -3.97
CA GLY A 324 9.15 -13.88 -2.93
C GLY A 324 8.75 -13.50 -1.51
N CYS A 325 7.52 -13.02 -1.27
CA CYS A 325 7.07 -12.65 0.07
C CYS A 325 6.96 -13.86 1.01
N SER A 326 7.12 -13.61 2.29
CA SER A 326 6.87 -14.57 3.37
C SER A 326 5.41 -14.49 3.85
N ALA A 327 4.97 -15.46 4.64
CA ALA A 327 3.67 -15.40 5.32
C ALA A 327 3.56 -14.18 6.26
N ASP A 328 4.65 -13.77 6.89
CA ASP A 328 4.70 -12.56 7.71
C ASP A 328 4.46 -11.29 6.87
N ASP A 329 5.06 -11.19 5.69
CA ASP A 329 4.85 -10.04 4.79
C ASP A 329 3.38 -9.97 4.36
N ILE A 330 2.77 -11.10 3.99
CA ILE A 330 1.34 -11.18 3.66
C ILE A 330 0.48 -10.74 4.84
N TYR A 331 0.78 -11.21 6.05
CA TYR A 331 0.07 -10.81 7.28
C TYR A 331 0.13 -9.29 7.51
N TYR A 332 1.28 -8.66 7.32
CA TYR A 332 1.40 -7.21 7.46
C TYR A 332 0.66 -6.45 6.36
N VAL A 333 0.69 -6.95 5.11
CA VAL A 333 -0.07 -6.34 4.00
C VAL A 333 -1.58 -6.47 4.23
N ILE A 334 -2.08 -7.58 4.81
CA ILE A 334 -3.48 -7.70 5.24
C ILE A 334 -3.82 -6.60 6.26
N GLY A 335 -2.99 -6.40 7.28
CA GLY A 335 -3.18 -5.35 8.28
C GLY A 335 -3.20 -3.94 7.69
N VAL A 336 -2.24 -3.65 6.79
CA VAL A 336 -2.19 -2.38 6.05
C VAL A 336 -3.45 -2.19 5.19
N THR A 337 -3.87 -3.21 4.43
CA THR A 337 -5.07 -3.16 3.60
C THR A 337 -6.32 -2.89 4.43
N CYS A 338 -6.40 -3.48 5.64
CA CYS A 338 -7.47 -3.21 6.58
C CYS A 338 -7.51 -1.73 7.01
N VAL A 339 -6.36 -1.14 7.37
CA VAL A 339 -6.28 0.29 7.75
C VAL A 339 -6.59 1.21 6.56
N GLN A 340 -6.12 0.90 5.36
CA GLN A 340 -6.50 1.63 4.14
C GLN A 340 -8.02 1.57 3.91
N ALA A 341 -8.65 0.41 4.11
CA ALA A 341 -10.10 0.25 3.97
C ALA A 341 -10.89 1.03 5.04
N GLN A 342 -10.40 1.08 6.28
CA GLN A 342 -10.96 1.93 7.33
C GLN A 342 -10.90 3.42 6.95
N ALA A 343 -9.76 3.87 6.44
CA ALA A 343 -9.58 5.26 6.00
C ALA A 343 -10.48 5.61 4.80
N ALA A 344 -10.60 4.72 3.81
CA ALA A 344 -11.49 4.90 2.67
C ALA A 344 -12.96 4.96 3.11
N ARG A 345 -13.38 4.11 4.04
CA ARG A 345 -14.73 4.13 4.60
C ARG A 345 -15.01 5.43 5.38
N ALA A 346 -14.06 5.89 6.17
CA ALA A 346 -14.15 7.14 6.93
C ALA A 346 -14.35 8.35 6.00
N LYS A 347 -13.62 8.42 4.88
CA LYS A 347 -13.82 9.45 3.84
C LYS A 347 -15.25 9.44 3.27
N LEU A 348 -15.81 8.25 2.99
CA LEU A 348 -17.15 8.10 2.43
C LEU A 348 -18.26 8.46 3.42
N THR A 349 -18.09 8.19 4.71
CA THR A 349 -19.12 8.41 5.75
C THR A 349 -18.99 9.76 6.44
N GLY A 350 -17.92 10.54 6.16
CA GLY A 350 -17.61 11.78 6.87
C GLY A 350 -17.27 11.57 8.36
N THR A 351 -17.04 10.32 8.77
CA THR A 351 -16.72 9.97 10.16
C THR A 351 -15.20 10.01 10.32
N PRO A 352 -14.64 10.73 11.30
CA PRO A 352 -13.18 10.69 11.50
C PRO A 352 -12.73 9.26 11.78
N PRO A 353 -11.52 8.85 11.30
CA PRO A 353 -10.96 7.56 11.65
C PRO A 353 -10.87 7.44 13.19
N PRO A 354 -10.95 6.23 13.74
CA PRO A 354 -10.94 6.04 15.19
C PRO A 354 -9.73 6.73 15.81
N ALA A 355 -10.00 7.77 16.59
CA ALA A 355 -8.97 8.59 17.24
C ALA A 355 -8.08 7.70 18.10
N MET A 356 -6.77 7.89 17.96
CA MET A 356 -5.83 7.32 18.90
C MET A 356 -6.12 7.90 20.30
N ARG A 357 -6.34 7.03 21.28
CA ARG A 357 -6.17 7.44 22.69
C ARG A 357 -4.68 7.57 22.95
N PRO A 358 -4.26 8.64 23.61
CA PRO A 358 -2.86 8.89 23.95
C PRO A 358 -2.20 7.75 24.70
#